data_5d43f620e8b1f175829ec7e72d1dc031
#
_entry.id   5d43f620e8b1f175829ec7e72d1dc031
#
_cell.length_a   1.000
_cell.length_b   1.000
_cell.length_c   1.000
_cell.angle_alpha   90.00
_cell.angle_beta   90.00
_cell.angle_gamma   90.00
#
_symmetry.space_group_name_H-M   'P 1'
#
loop_
_entity.id
_entity.type
_entity.pdbx_description
1 polymer ?
#
loop_
_entity_poly.entity_id
_entity_poly.type
_entity_poly.pdbx_seq_one_letter_code
_entity_poly.pdbx_strand_id
1 'polypeptide(L)'
;MAWNDYQKAFDRVPHSWIIKFLALIGINDKVILFTKKVMTYWKTRMCLHAENKLKETEDIKIQCGIFQGESLSPPLFCICLIPLTEQLNRLNIGYEEHTTKTKFHTYYTWMI
;
A
#
# COMPACT_ATOMS: atom_id res chain seq x y z
N MET A 1 3.43 -1.07 -25.01
CA MET A 1 3.80 -1.51 -23.65
C MET A 1 4.01 -0.27 -22.80
N ALA A 2 3.35 -0.14 -21.66
CA ALA A 2 3.52 1.01 -20.78
C ALA A 2 4.10 0.52 -19.45
N TRP A 3 5.15 1.18 -18.99
CA TRP A 3 5.75 0.96 -17.67
C TRP A 3 5.32 2.10 -16.78
N ASN A 4 4.76 1.75 -15.62
CA ASN A 4 4.34 2.74 -14.65
C ASN A 4 5.10 2.48 -13.35
N ASP A 5 5.91 3.45 -12.94
CA ASP A 5 6.64 3.41 -11.67
C ASP A 5 5.93 4.29 -10.63
N TYR A 6 5.68 3.73 -9.46
CA TYR A 6 5.04 4.44 -8.37
C TYR A 6 6.07 5.06 -7.45
N GLN A 7 6.26 6.35 -7.57
CA GLN A 7 7.14 7.09 -6.67
C GLN A 7 6.64 6.98 -5.22
N LYS A 8 7.46 6.41 -4.32
CA LYS A 8 7.13 6.22 -2.90
C LYS A 8 5.81 5.46 -2.71
N ALA A 9 5.67 4.33 -3.40
CA ALA A 9 4.43 3.56 -3.49
C ALA A 9 3.78 3.30 -2.13
N PHE A 10 4.55 2.78 -1.17
CA PHE A 10 4.04 2.48 0.18
C PHE A 10 3.71 3.73 0.98
N ASP A 11 4.52 4.78 0.88
CA ASP A 11 4.39 5.99 1.70
C ASP A 11 3.17 6.85 1.31
N ARG A 12 2.65 6.65 0.10
CA ARG A 12 1.56 7.47 -0.45
C ARG A 12 0.17 6.86 -0.38
N VAL A 13 0.01 5.68 0.20
CA VAL A 13 -1.30 5.05 0.35
C VAL A 13 -2.08 5.71 1.48
N PRO A 14 -3.20 6.42 1.22
CA PRO A 14 -3.99 7.04 2.28
C PRO A 14 -4.67 5.98 3.16
N HIS A 15 -4.62 6.11 4.48
CA HIS A 15 -5.29 5.19 5.39
C HIS A 15 -6.80 5.12 5.14
N SER A 16 -7.43 6.24 4.79
CA SER A 16 -8.84 6.29 4.42
C SER A 16 -9.17 5.43 3.21
N TRP A 17 -8.26 5.37 2.24
CA TRP A 17 -8.40 4.51 1.06
C TRP A 17 -8.36 3.03 1.44
N ILE A 18 -7.39 2.62 2.28
CA ILE A 18 -7.26 1.24 2.77
C ILE A 18 -8.56 0.80 3.43
N ILE A 19 -9.07 1.58 4.37
CA ILE A 19 -10.31 1.27 5.11
C ILE A 19 -11.51 1.19 4.18
N LYS A 20 -11.65 2.16 3.27
CA LYS A 20 -12.74 2.17 2.28
C LYS A 20 -12.70 0.94 1.39
N PHE A 21 -11.50 0.57 0.94
CA PHE A 21 -11.35 -0.56 0.03
C PHE A 21 -11.58 -1.90 0.71
N LEU A 22 -11.10 -2.09 1.95
CA LEU A 22 -11.40 -3.29 2.74
C LEU A 22 -12.92 -3.49 2.89
N ALA A 23 -13.68 -2.41 3.09
CA ALA A 23 -15.14 -2.47 3.13
C ALA A 23 -15.75 -2.86 1.78
N LEU A 24 -15.23 -2.30 0.66
CA LEU A 24 -15.72 -2.59 -0.69
C LEU A 24 -15.54 -4.06 -1.10
N ILE A 25 -14.45 -4.70 -0.67
CA ILE A 25 -14.20 -6.13 -0.96
C ILE A 25 -14.89 -7.07 0.04
N GLY A 26 -15.70 -6.55 0.95
CA GLY A 26 -16.50 -7.35 1.88
C GLY A 26 -15.71 -7.96 3.03
N ILE A 27 -14.61 -7.35 3.44
CA ILE A 27 -13.89 -7.77 4.66
C ILE A 27 -14.78 -7.55 5.89
N ASN A 28 -14.71 -8.48 6.83
CA ASN A 28 -15.50 -8.42 8.05
C ASN A 28 -15.25 -7.12 8.82
N ASP A 29 -16.32 -6.47 9.28
CA ASP A 29 -16.29 -5.19 9.99
C ASP A 29 -15.38 -5.19 11.22
N LYS A 30 -15.26 -6.32 11.91
CA LYS A 30 -14.35 -6.45 13.06
C LYS A 30 -12.89 -6.28 12.65
N VAL A 31 -12.50 -6.81 11.47
CA VAL A 31 -11.15 -6.67 10.93
C VAL A 31 -10.92 -5.22 10.49
N ILE A 32 -11.91 -4.61 9.84
CA ILE A 32 -11.84 -3.20 9.42
C ILE A 32 -11.67 -2.28 10.63
N LEU A 33 -12.48 -2.48 11.67
CA LEU A 33 -12.38 -1.71 12.91
C LEU A 33 -11.03 -1.92 13.61
N PHE A 34 -10.55 -3.15 13.66
CA PHE A 34 -9.22 -3.46 14.19
C PHE A 34 -8.13 -2.73 13.42
N THR A 35 -8.12 -2.83 12.09
CA THR A 35 -7.14 -2.16 11.23
C THR A 35 -7.18 -0.64 11.43
N LYS A 36 -8.39 -0.06 11.45
CA LYS A 36 -8.58 1.37 11.71
C LYS A 36 -8.01 1.78 13.07
N LYS A 37 -8.26 0.98 14.10
CA LYS A 37 -7.75 1.23 15.45
C LYS A 37 -6.24 1.15 15.51
N VAL A 38 -5.63 0.13 14.90
CA VAL A 38 -4.17 -0.03 14.83
C VAL A 38 -3.53 1.19 14.15
N MET A 39 -4.09 1.65 13.02
CA MET A 39 -3.57 2.82 12.29
C MET A 39 -3.63 4.11 13.14
N THR A 40 -4.52 4.23 14.13
CA THR A 40 -4.53 5.40 15.01
C THR A 40 -3.32 5.48 15.94
N TYR A 41 -2.66 4.35 16.19
CA TYR A 41 -1.46 4.27 17.02
C TYR A 41 -0.16 4.43 16.22
N TRP A 42 -0.25 4.52 14.89
CA TRP A 42 0.93 4.69 14.05
C TRP A 42 1.55 6.06 14.25
N LYS A 43 2.72 6.08 14.83
CA LYS A 43 3.48 7.28 15.16
C LYS A 43 4.96 7.06 14.86
N THR A 44 5.65 8.13 14.61
CA THR A 44 7.10 8.16 14.47
C THR A 44 7.69 9.29 15.30
N ARG A 45 8.99 9.18 15.65
CA ARG A 45 9.78 10.25 16.24
C ARG A 45 11.06 10.41 15.46
N MET A 46 11.53 11.62 15.36
CA MET A 46 12.86 11.89 14.83
C MET A 46 13.82 12.00 16.00
N CYS A 47 14.92 11.26 15.91
CA CYS A 47 16.00 11.30 16.88
C CYS A 47 17.22 11.93 16.22
N LEU A 48 17.74 13.00 16.80
CA LEU A 48 18.95 13.67 16.36
C LEU A 48 20.06 13.46 17.39
N HIS A 49 21.18 12.91 16.93
CA HIS A 49 22.39 12.83 17.72
C HIS A 49 23.25 14.06 17.43
N ALA A 50 23.35 14.95 18.40
CA ALA A 50 24.24 16.11 18.33
C ALA A 50 25.05 16.19 19.62
N GLU A 51 26.39 16.24 19.52
CA GLU A 51 27.32 16.48 20.62
C GLU A 51 27.03 15.66 21.89
N ASN A 52 26.92 14.33 21.77
CA ASN A 52 26.62 13.40 22.87
C ASN A 52 25.26 13.59 23.57
N LYS A 53 24.34 14.32 22.95
CA LYS A 53 22.97 14.46 23.44
C LYS A 53 21.97 13.95 22.40
N LEU A 54 21.07 13.06 22.86
CA LEU A 54 19.94 12.61 22.08
C LEU A 54 18.82 13.65 22.22
N LYS A 55 18.42 14.27 21.10
CA LYS A 55 17.23 15.09 21.03
C LYS A 55 16.17 14.34 20.28
N GLU A 56 15.03 14.10 20.91
CA GLU A 56 13.86 13.49 20.31
C GLU A 56 12.79 14.53 20.08
N THR A 57 12.06 14.38 18.96
CA THR A 57 10.84 15.17 18.71
C THR A 57 9.65 14.57 19.47
N GLU A 58 8.58 15.33 19.56
CA GLU A 58 7.28 14.78 19.94
C GLU A 58 6.79 13.73 18.95
N ASP A 59 5.80 12.95 19.35
CA ASP A 59 5.17 11.93 18.51
C ASP A 59 4.53 12.56 17.27
N ILE A 60 4.99 12.17 16.10
CA ILE A 60 4.43 12.57 14.82
C ILE A 60 3.48 11.48 14.36
N LYS A 61 2.18 11.80 14.25
CA LYS A 61 1.16 10.85 13.80
C LYS A 61 1.30 10.57 12.31
N ILE A 62 1.35 9.29 11.94
CA ILE A 62 1.38 8.86 10.55
C ILE A 62 -0.06 8.75 10.05
N GLN A 63 -0.42 9.54 9.04
CA GLN A 63 -1.77 9.59 8.47
C GLN A 63 -1.85 9.01 7.06
N CYS A 64 -0.70 8.71 6.48
CA CYS A 64 -0.57 8.18 5.13
C CYS A 64 0.60 7.22 5.09
N GLY A 65 0.50 6.22 4.23
CA GLY A 65 1.55 5.23 4.03
C GLY A 65 1.32 3.92 4.78
N ILE A 66 2.05 2.92 4.34
CA ILE A 66 2.09 1.57 4.90
C ILE A 66 3.53 1.32 5.29
N PHE A 67 3.77 0.78 6.49
CA PHE A 67 5.13 0.51 6.96
C PHE A 67 5.86 -0.51 6.09
N GLN A 68 7.07 -0.17 5.69
CA GLN A 68 7.95 -1.10 4.99
C GLN A 68 8.54 -2.10 5.99
N GLY A 69 8.67 -3.36 5.55
CA GLY A 69 9.24 -4.43 6.39
C GLY A 69 8.23 -5.19 7.25
N GLU A 70 6.95 -4.79 7.28
CA GLU A 70 5.90 -5.55 7.95
C GLU A 70 5.25 -6.57 7.02
N SER A 71 4.94 -7.77 7.52
CA SER A 71 4.34 -8.86 6.75
C SER A 71 2.97 -8.51 6.15
N LEU A 72 2.25 -7.58 6.76
CA LEU A 72 0.92 -7.15 6.31
C LEU A 72 0.99 -6.09 5.19
N SER A 73 2.10 -5.42 5.02
CA SER A 73 2.23 -4.29 4.10
C SER A 73 2.11 -4.67 2.63
N PRO A 74 2.76 -5.74 2.12
CA PRO A 74 2.59 -6.17 0.75
C PRO A 74 1.13 -6.52 0.39
N PRO A 75 0.39 -7.35 1.17
CA PRO A 75 -1.01 -7.64 0.87
C PRO A 75 -1.89 -6.40 0.92
N LEU A 76 -1.70 -5.47 1.87
CA LEU A 76 -2.46 -4.22 1.92
C LEU A 76 -2.22 -3.36 0.67
N PHE A 77 -0.99 -3.28 0.20
CA PHE A 77 -0.66 -2.54 -1.02
C PHE A 77 -1.30 -3.19 -2.26
N CYS A 78 -1.20 -4.52 -2.40
CA CYS A 78 -1.86 -5.25 -3.49
C CYS A 78 -3.37 -5.00 -3.51
N ILE A 79 -4.02 -5.08 -2.34
CA ILE A 79 -5.44 -4.79 -2.18
C ILE A 79 -5.77 -3.37 -2.67
N CYS A 80 -4.96 -2.38 -2.34
CA CYS A 80 -5.16 -1.00 -2.76
C CYS A 80 -5.06 -0.79 -4.27
N LEU A 81 -4.37 -1.68 -4.99
CA LEU A 81 -4.19 -1.62 -6.44
C LEU A 81 -5.26 -2.40 -7.23
N ILE A 82 -6.09 -3.22 -6.57
CA ILE A 82 -7.15 -3.99 -7.25
C ILE A 82 -8.04 -3.11 -8.14
N PRO A 83 -8.51 -1.91 -7.73
CA PRO A 83 -9.36 -1.09 -8.58
C PRO A 83 -8.67 -0.67 -9.88
N LEU A 84 -7.38 -0.39 -9.83
CA LEU A 84 -6.61 -0.09 -11.04
C LEU A 84 -6.51 -1.33 -11.94
N THR A 85 -6.21 -2.49 -11.37
CA THR A 85 -6.15 -3.75 -12.11
C THR A 85 -7.48 -4.07 -12.78
N GLU A 86 -8.60 -3.90 -12.06
CA GLU A 86 -9.94 -4.11 -12.62
C GLU A 86 -10.23 -3.16 -13.78
N GLN A 87 -9.86 -1.89 -13.68
CA GLN A 87 -10.03 -0.94 -14.79
C GLN A 87 -9.19 -1.32 -16.01
N LEU A 88 -7.93 -1.71 -15.80
CA LEU A 88 -7.04 -2.15 -16.87
C LEU A 88 -7.56 -3.43 -17.55
N ASN A 89 -8.07 -4.37 -16.77
CA ASN A 89 -8.66 -5.61 -17.29
C ASN A 89 -9.89 -5.33 -18.18
N ARG A 90 -10.73 -4.36 -17.78
CA ARG A 90 -11.91 -3.95 -18.57
C ARG A 90 -11.55 -3.35 -19.92
N LEU A 91 -10.41 -2.69 -20.02
CA LEU A 91 -9.94 -2.11 -21.28
C LEU A 91 -9.46 -3.18 -22.27
N ASN A 92 -9.35 -4.45 -21.87
CA ASN A 92 -8.85 -5.57 -22.67
C ASN A 92 -7.52 -5.28 -23.38
N ILE A 93 -6.70 -4.40 -22.80
CA ILE A 93 -5.39 -4.00 -23.28
C ILE A 93 -4.38 -4.77 -22.46
N GLY A 94 -3.65 -5.70 -23.07
CA GLY A 94 -2.67 -6.52 -22.36
C GLY A 94 -1.65 -7.15 -23.32
N TYR A 95 -0.64 -7.75 -22.74
CA TYR A 95 0.30 -8.59 -23.47
C TYR A 95 -0.28 -10.00 -23.56
N GLU A 96 -0.36 -10.55 -24.77
CA GLU A 96 -0.76 -11.92 -25.01
C GLU A 96 0.49 -12.77 -25.21
N GLU A 97 0.68 -13.77 -24.38
CA GLU A 97 1.77 -14.73 -24.54
C GLU A 97 1.39 -15.74 -25.62
N HIS A 98 2.20 -15.82 -26.66
CA HIS A 98 1.93 -16.68 -27.81
C HIS A 98 1.87 -18.18 -27.48
N THR A 99 2.56 -18.60 -26.42
CA THR A 99 2.68 -20.03 -26.04
C THR A 99 1.47 -20.53 -25.30
N THR A 100 0.95 -19.75 -24.36
CA THR A 100 -0.16 -20.15 -23.46
C THR A 100 -1.49 -19.51 -23.80
N LYS A 101 -1.52 -18.56 -24.74
CA LYS A 101 -2.68 -17.69 -25.06
C LYS A 101 -3.22 -16.95 -23.84
N THR A 102 -2.41 -16.82 -22.81
CA THR A 102 -2.78 -16.11 -21.59
C THR A 102 -2.53 -14.62 -21.76
N LYS A 103 -3.56 -13.81 -21.53
CA LYS A 103 -3.45 -12.35 -21.53
C LYS A 103 -3.04 -11.86 -20.17
N PHE A 104 -1.92 -11.15 -20.10
CA PHE A 104 -1.47 -10.48 -18.88
C PHE A 104 -1.76 -8.98 -19.00
N HIS A 105 -2.63 -8.49 -18.12
CA HIS A 105 -3.03 -7.09 -18.13
C HIS A 105 -2.16 -6.24 -17.21
N THR A 106 -1.69 -6.82 -16.09
CA THR A 106 -0.94 -6.08 -15.08
C THR A 106 0.06 -6.99 -14.39
N TYR A 107 1.30 -6.55 -14.30
CA TYR A 107 2.33 -7.16 -13.48
C TYR A 107 2.75 -6.19 -12.39
N TYR A 108 2.80 -6.65 -11.17
CA TYR A 108 3.41 -5.94 -10.07
C TYR A 108 4.76 -6.57 -9.76
N THR A 109 5.82 -5.83 -9.99
CA THR A 109 7.17 -6.25 -9.59
C THR A 109 7.53 -5.54 -8.31
N TRP A 110 7.85 -6.31 -7.28
CA TRP A 110 8.35 -5.82 -6.01
C TRP A 110 9.87 -5.79 -6.09
N MET A 111 10.46 -4.61 -6.14
CA MET A 111 11.88 -4.46 -5.82
C MET A 111 12.00 -4.23 -4.31
N ILE A 112 12.58 -5.22 -3.65
CA ILE A 112 12.96 -5.18 -2.22
C ILE A 112 14.30 -4.45 -2.10
#